data_0e6864754bed2cfcfdf13f72295c6a6f
#
_entry.id   0e6864754bed2cfcfdf13f72295c6a6f
#
_cell.length_a   1.000
_cell.length_b   1.000
_cell.length_c   1.000
_cell.angle_alpha   90.00
_cell.angle_beta   90.00
_cell.angle_gamma   90.00
#
_symmetry.space_group_name_H-M   'P 1'
#
loop_
_entity.id
_entity.type
_entity.pdbx_description
1 polymer ?
#
loop_
_entity_poly.entity_id
_entity_poly.type
_entity_poly.pdbx_seq_one_letter_code
_entity_poly.pdbx_strand_id
1 'polypeptide(L)'
;MKTKYLSLYKLFGKGYTRGYWRNCHTRYRAFKGARNTKKSWDIGGFEIIDKIVSDERRNVVVVRQTFNTHRHSTYPRIKKIINQMGMKDYFSFKDSEMIITYKATGQVILFKGFDNPEKLTSIEVEFGYLTDVYVEEAFEIDDYEAWRVFDGSIRGKLPDGLFHQITFLFNAWNIDHWIYEKLFKGRLEDDLQYLLNHTYQDYINEDEIIDGGYGKGVYLHISTYKINEFRDKETYDAVMEELRKRAPEIYKVEALGMWGNATESTYPEFTEDLIKSRAEINNTAYNCYAIGIDTGLSNGEGKIKHGKDVRIRSATTMQMVGITSDLNKLNCINEFFYSNENEMVKKTEPQLMEDIVDTLIEWKKLYQNHPVLMKGIIPVYVDCADIGFRQGLELVAKKKGLFNVQFMGSTKIRIQTRVDFIRLLMAWGEFQMSEACANLIREIRNSRKGEKGEVREDFDDHAINSNEYAWYPIINRLRRWKDFKQH
;
A
#
# COMPACT_ATOMS: atom_id res chain seq x y z
N MET A 1 33.45 33.20 22.01
CA MET A 1 32.26 32.31 21.87
C MET A 1 32.31 31.27 22.98
N LYS A 2 31.22 31.06 23.73
CA LYS A 2 31.16 29.94 24.69
C LYS A 2 30.84 28.66 23.91
N THR A 3 31.77 27.72 23.89
CA THR A 3 31.57 26.41 23.29
C THR A 3 30.48 25.66 24.09
N LYS A 4 29.43 25.26 23.44
CA LYS A 4 28.35 24.49 24.06
C LYS A 4 28.49 23.03 23.61
N TYR A 5 28.76 22.15 24.57
CA TYR A 5 28.78 20.71 24.32
C TYR A 5 27.36 20.15 24.44
N LEU A 6 26.88 19.51 23.38
CA LEU A 6 25.59 18.79 23.36
C LEU A 6 25.86 17.28 23.42
N SER A 7 25.28 16.62 24.40
CA SER A 7 25.33 15.15 24.45
C SER A 7 24.25 14.57 23.48
N LEU A 8 24.70 13.91 22.43
CA LEU A 8 23.77 13.24 21.48
C LEU A 8 22.87 12.22 22.19
N TYR A 9 23.36 11.51 23.21
CA TYR A 9 22.52 10.60 23.98
C TYR A 9 21.32 11.26 24.69
N LYS A 10 21.46 12.53 25.07
CA LYS A 10 20.36 13.28 25.70
C LYS A 10 19.32 13.77 24.69
N LEU A 11 19.67 13.79 23.42
CA LEU A 11 18.83 14.30 22.35
C LEU A 11 18.26 13.18 21.47
N PHE A 12 19.07 12.18 21.19
CA PHE A 12 18.82 11.15 20.19
C PHE A 12 18.11 9.92 20.73
N GLY A 13 18.27 9.57 21.99
CA GLY A 13 17.77 8.31 22.54
C GLY A 13 18.66 7.10 22.22
N LYS A 14 18.72 6.16 23.14
CA LYS A 14 19.62 5.00 23.04
C LYS A 14 19.22 3.97 21.99
N GLY A 15 17.91 3.87 21.70
CA GLY A 15 17.36 2.85 20.82
C GLY A 15 17.78 2.95 19.36
N TYR A 16 18.13 4.17 18.90
CA TYR A 16 18.54 4.40 17.50
C TYR A 16 20.06 4.46 17.30
N THR A 17 20.86 4.35 18.38
CA THR A 17 22.31 4.52 18.31
C THR A 17 22.98 3.48 17.40
N ARG A 18 22.50 2.24 17.34
CA ARG A 18 23.07 1.24 16.44
C ARG A 18 22.86 1.62 14.97
N GLY A 19 21.66 2.06 14.62
CA GLY A 19 21.31 2.51 13.27
C GLY A 19 22.15 3.70 12.80
N TYR A 20 22.54 4.57 13.70
CA TYR A 20 23.35 5.75 13.42
C TYR A 20 24.85 5.48 13.51
N TRP A 21 25.33 4.89 14.62
CA TRP A 21 26.76 4.79 14.92
C TRP A 21 27.46 3.58 14.32
N ARG A 22 26.76 2.48 14.05
CA ARG A 22 27.38 1.19 13.74
C ARG A 22 27.14 0.68 12.32
N ASN A 23 26.15 1.20 11.62
CA ASN A 23 25.75 0.69 10.32
C ASN A 23 25.91 1.69 9.21
N CYS A 24 26.85 2.55 9.34
CA CYS A 24 26.99 3.70 8.45
C CYS A 24 27.24 3.34 6.99
N HIS A 25 27.62 2.10 6.67
CA HIS A 25 28.05 1.71 5.33
C HIS A 25 26.98 0.99 4.51
N THR A 26 25.75 0.81 5.05
CA THR A 26 24.66 0.20 4.32
C THR A 26 24.01 1.18 3.33
N ARG A 27 23.73 0.72 2.11
CA ARG A 27 23.00 1.49 1.09
C ARG A 27 21.58 1.78 1.56
N TYR A 28 20.90 0.77 2.10
CA TYR A 28 19.50 0.87 2.50
C TYR A 28 19.35 0.76 4.01
N ARG A 29 18.62 1.69 4.59
CA ARG A 29 18.18 1.63 5.98
C ARG A 29 16.67 1.79 6.04
N ALA A 30 15.98 0.92 6.77
CA ALA A 30 14.54 1.02 6.94
C ALA A 30 14.17 1.00 8.43
N PHE A 31 13.64 2.12 8.91
CA PHE A 31 13.15 2.29 10.27
C PHE A 31 11.63 2.18 10.28
N LYS A 32 11.15 0.95 10.42
CA LYS A 32 9.77 0.63 10.68
C LYS A 32 9.46 0.81 12.15
N GLY A 33 8.36 1.44 12.50
CA GLY A 33 8.11 1.61 13.93
C GLY A 33 6.68 2.01 14.28
N ALA A 34 6.37 1.80 15.53
CA ALA A 34 5.15 2.25 16.17
C ALA A 34 4.97 3.78 16.11
N ARG A 35 3.80 4.26 16.53
CA ARG A 35 3.59 5.69 16.78
C ARG A 35 4.42 6.14 17.99
N ASN A 36 4.78 7.42 18.04
CA ASN A 36 5.54 8.05 19.14
C ASN A 36 6.91 7.43 19.44
N THR A 37 7.56 6.79 18.45
CA THR A 37 8.91 6.20 18.61
C THR A 37 10.05 7.21 18.48
N LYS A 38 9.77 8.47 18.12
CA LYS A 38 10.76 9.52 17.80
C LYS A 38 11.58 9.27 16.52
N LYS A 39 11.32 8.22 15.73
CA LYS A 39 12.11 7.93 14.52
C LYS A 39 12.24 9.14 13.58
N SER A 40 11.15 9.85 13.33
CA SER A 40 11.15 11.05 12.50
C SER A 40 11.90 12.23 13.13
N TRP A 41 11.96 12.30 14.45
CA TRP A 41 12.71 13.33 15.16
C TRP A 41 14.20 13.03 15.19
N ASP A 42 14.56 11.80 15.56
CA ASP A 42 15.94 11.38 15.74
C ASP A 42 16.62 11.13 14.38
N ILE A 43 16.07 10.23 13.56
CA ILE A 43 16.64 9.86 12.26
C ILE A 43 16.25 10.89 11.18
N GLY A 44 14.96 11.23 11.06
CA GLY A 44 14.46 12.20 10.07
C GLY A 44 14.69 13.68 10.44
N GLY A 45 15.50 13.98 11.44
CA GLY A 45 15.81 15.34 11.89
C GLY A 45 17.20 15.53 12.43
N PHE A 46 17.49 15.07 13.65
CA PHE A 46 18.81 15.26 14.27
C PHE A 46 19.94 14.66 13.45
N GLU A 47 19.79 13.44 12.95
CA GLU A 47 20.81 12.78 12.13
C GLU A 47 21.10 13.57 10.84
N ILE A 48 20.06 14.10 10.19
CA ILE A 48 20.22 14.94 8.99
C ILE A 48 21.08 16.17 9.29
N ILE A 49 20.80 16.85 10.41
CA ILE A 49 21.55 18.05 10.81
C ILE A 49 23.00 17.68 11.15
N ASP A 50 23.21 16.59 11.90
CA ASP A 50 24.53 16.11 12.27
C ASP A 50 25.37 15.78 11.03
N LYS A 51 24.82 15.08 10.04
CA LYS A 51 25.52 14.76 8.77
C LYS A 51 25.95 16.01 8.01
N ILE A 52 25.08 17.02 7.94
CA ILE A 52 25.39 18.30 7.26
C ILE A 52 26.51 19.07 7.99
N VAL A 53 26.51 19.06 9.31
CA VAL A 53 27.47 19.83 10.11
C VAL A 53 28.80 19.11 10.27
N SER A 54 28.79 17.76 10.28
CA SER A 54 29.97 16.94 10.54
C SER A 54 30.85 16.71 9.32
N ASP A 55 30.32 16.80 8.11
CA ASP A 55 31.07 16.57 6.88
C ASP A 55 30.62 17.53 5.76
N GLU A 56 31.51 18.47 5.42
CA GLU A 56 31.29 19.53 4.42
C GLU A 56 31.04 19.01 2.99
N ARG A 57 31.20 17.72 2.76
CA ARG A 57 30.97 17.09 1.45
C ARG A 57 29.57 16.55 1.26
N ARG A 58 28.77 16.44 2.35
CA ARG A 58 27.48 15.78 2.36
C ARG A 58 26.32 16.74 2.11
N ASN A 59 25.41 16.37 1.23
CA ASN A 59 24.11 17.00 1.09
C ASN A 59 23.02 15.95 1.26
N VAL A 60 21.83 16.41 1.65
CA VAL A 60 20.70 15.56 2.00
C VAL A 60 19.46 15.96 1.18
N VAL A 61 18.73 14.98 0.66
CA VAL A 61 17.38 15.19 0.18
C VAL A 61 16.37 14.44 1.05
N VAL A 62 15.31 15.14 1.45
CA VAL A 62 14.17 14.57 2.18
C VAL A 62 13.00 14.43 1.20
N VAL A 63 12.50 13.22 1.05
CA VAL A 63 11.46 12.87 0.09
C VAL A 63 10.18 12.46 0.82
N ARG A 64 9.04 12.88 0.32
CA ARG A 64 7.70 12.38 0.65
C ARG A 64 6.90 12.14 -0.63
N GLN A 65 5.80 11.41 -0.55
CA GLN A 65 4.94 11.21 -1.71
C GLN A 65 4.52 12.54 -2.35
N THR A 66 4.13 13.54 -1.56
CA THR A 66 3.70 14.86 -2.07
C THR A 66 4.59 15.99 -1.53
N PHE A 67 5.09 16.85 -2.42
CA PHE A 67 5.96 17.98 -2.04
C PHE A 67 5.34 18.90 -0.98
N ASN A 68 4.08 19.26 -1.15
CA ASN A 68 3.42 20.21 -0.23
C ASN A 68 3.29 19.72 1.21
N THR A 69 3.32 18.40 1.44
CA THR A 69 3.24 17.83 2.80
C THR A 69 4.46 18.17 3.65
N HIS A 70 5.62 18.44 3.04
CA HIS A 70 6.81 18.91 3.75
C HIS A 70 6.58 20.22 4.49
N ARG A 71 5.76 21.12 3.95
CA ARG A 71 5.50 22.46 4.50
C ARG A 71 4.92 22.43 5.91
N HIS A 72 4.15 21.39 6.22
CA HIS A 72 3.48 21.25 7.51
C HIS A 72 4.06 20.11 8.38
N SER A 73 5.09 19.40 7.90
CA SER A 73 5.65 18.23 8.60
C SER A 73 7.18 18.30 8.74
N THR A 74 7.92 17.85 7.75
CA THR A 74 9.38 17.64 7.82
C THR A 74 10.16 18.95 7.86
N TYR A 75 9.82 19.92 7.04
CA TYR A 75 10.50 21.20 6.96
C TYR A 75 10.44 21.99 8.29
N PRO A 76 9.26 22.25 8.90
CA PRO A 76 9.20 22.94 10.19
C PRO A 76 9.81 22.10 11.33
N ARG A 77 9.77 20.76 11.26
CA ARG A 77 10.43 19.90 12.24
C ARG A 77 11.94 20.12 12.26
N ILE A 78 12.59 20.08 11.10
CA ILE A 78 14.04 20.29 11.00
C ILE A 78 14.42 21.72 11.48
N LYS A 79 13.66 22.75 11.08
CA LYS A 79 13.84 24.12 11.59
C LYS A 79 13.74 24.18 13.13
N LYS A 80 12.76 23.49 13.71
CA LYS A 80 12.57 23.42 15.17
C LYS A 80 13.77 22.77 15.86
N ILE A 81 14.30 21.69 15.29
CA ILE A 81 15.48 21.00 15.83
C ILE A 81 16.71 21.91 15.76
N ILE A 82 16.98 22.56 14.63
CA ILE A 82 18.08 23.54 14.48
C ILE A 82 17.97 24.64 15.54
N ASN A 83 16.77 25.16 15.79
CA ASN A 83 16.53 26.16 16.83
C ASN A 83 16.82 25.62 18.24
N GLN A 84 16.38 24.39 18.54
CA GLN A 84 16.62 23.75 19.85
C GLN A 84 18.10 23.45 20.10
N MET A 85 18.85 23.14 19.04
CA MET A 85 20.31 23.01 19.12
C MET A 85 21.02 24.35 19.28
N GLY A 86 20.31 25.47 19.19
CA GLY A 86 20.91 26.82 19.27
C GLY A 86 21.71 27.17 18.01
N MET A 87 21.44 26.55 16.89
CA MET A 87 22.21 26.67 15.65
C MET A 87 21.51 27.53 14.58
N LYS A 88 20.43 28.24 14.90
CA LYS A 88 19.64 29.03 13.96
C LYS A 88 20.52 29.97 13.11
N ASP A 89 21.47 30.65 13.70
CA ASP A 89 22.27 31.65 13.02
C ASP A 89 23.25 31.06 11.99
N TYR A 90 23.53 29.76 12.11
CA TYR A 90 24.41 29.02 11.18
C TYR A 90 23.68 28.50 9.95
N PHE A 91 22.34 28.60 9.92
CA PHE A 91 21.54 28.16 8.79
C PHE A 91 20.78 29.32 8.14
N SER A 92 20.56 29.20 6.84
CA SER A 92 19.59 30.00 6.10
C SER A 92 18.40 29.14 5.65
N PHE A 93 17.23 29.77 5.58
CA PHE A 93 15.97 29.10 5.27
C PHE A 93 15.30 29.79 4.09
N LYS A 94 15.07 29.06 3.01
CA LYS A 94 14.34 29.52 1.83
C LYS A 94 12.96 28.89 1.85
N ASP A 95 12.01 29.52 2.55
CA ASP A 95 10.69 28.95 2.87
C ASP A 95 9.83 28.67 1.63
N SER A 96 9.97 29.47 0.56
CA SER A 96 9.23 29.28 -0.69
C SER A 96 9.59 27.97 -1.39
N GLU A 97 10.89 27.66 -1.43
CA GLU A 97 11.45 26.48 -2.09
C GLU A 97 11.67 25.30 -1.13
N MET A 98 11.50 25.57 0.18
CA MET A 98 11.83 24.64 1.25
C MET A 98 13.29 24.11 1.11
N ILE A 99 14.25 25.02 1.16
CA ILE A 99 15.70 24.71 1.19
C ILE A 99 16.27 25.21 2.49
N ILE A 100 17.06 24.37 3.15
CA ILE A 100 17.83 24.75 4.34
C ILE A 100 19.31 24.66 3.96
N THR A 101 20.06 25.77 4.11
CA THR A 101 21.48 25.82 3.77
C THR A 101 22.31 26.06 5.02
N TYR A 102 23.35 25.25 5.21
CA TYR A 102 24.36 25.48 6.23
C TYR A 102 25.36 26.53 5.73
N LYS A 103 25.37 27.70 6.37
CA LYS A 103 26.11 28.90 5.90
C LYS A 103 27.60 28.75 5.87
N ALA A 104 28.19 27.89 6.75
CA ALA A 104 29.62 27.75 6.86
C ALA A 104 30.26 27.16 5.59
N THR A 105 29.58 26.24 4.95
CA THR A 105 30.14 25.40 3.89
C THR A 105 29.24 25.26 2.67
N GLY A 106 28.01 25.81 2.72
CA GLY A 106 27.08 25.86 1.60
C GLY A 106 26.25 24.61 1.35
N GLN A 107 26.39 23.55 2.16
CA GLN A 107 25.59 22.33 1.97
C GLN A 107 24.12 22.58 2.21
N VAL A 108 23.31 21.76 1.56
CA VAL A 108 21.86 21.92 1.56
C VAL A 108 21.10 20.67 2.04
N ILE A 109 19.98 20.94 2.69
CA ILE A 109 18.90 19.98 2.91
C ILE A 109 17.79 20.38 1.95
N LEU A 110 17.52 19.52 0.96
CA LEU A 110 16.50 19.72 -0.05
C LEU A 110 15.24 18.92 0.33
N PHE A 111 14.07 19.46 -0.01
CA PHE A 111 12.79 18.76 0.17
C PHE A 111 12.15 18.54 -1.19
N LYS A 112 11.71 17.33 -1.47
CA LYS A 112 11.18 16.92 -2.77
C LYS A 112 9.95 16.04 -2.61
N GLY A 113 9.01 16.15 -3.57
CA GLY A 113 7.87 15.23 -3.68
C GLY A 113 8.14 14.13 -4.67
N PHE A 114 7.60 12.94 -4.40
CA PHE A 114 7.63 11.79 -5.31
C PHE A 114 6.47 11.80 -6.31
N ASP A 115 5.60 12.81 -6.24
CA ASP A 115 4.51 13.10 -7.17
C ASP A 115 4.97 13.40 -8.60
N ASN A 116 6.28 13.62 -8.82
CA ASN A 116 6.90 13.69 -10.13
C ASN A 116 8.30 13.04 -10.08
N PRO A 117 8.38 11.69 -10.17
CA PRO A 117 9.64 10.95 -10.06
C PRO A 117 10.72 11.37 -11.06
N GLU A 118 10.33 11.77 -12.28
CA GLU A 118 11.28 12.20 -13.31
C GLU A 118 12.10 13.43 -12.89
N LYS A 119 11.50 14.37 -12.16
CA LYS A 119 12.22 15.53 -11.63
C LYS A 119 13.18 15.20 -10.50
N LEU A 120 13.03 14.04 -9.86
CA LEU A 120 13.93 13.59 -8.82
C LEU A 120 15.23 13.00 -9.37
N THR A 121 15.24 12.56 -10.61
CA THR A 121 16.42 11.95 -11.25
C THR A 121 17.54 12.95 -11.59
N SER A 122 17.25 14.25 -11.50
CA SER A 122 18.15 15.37 -11.91
C SER A 122 18.49 16.29 -10.74
N ILE A 123 18.58 15.77 -9.50
CA ILE A 123 18.96 16.59 -8.34
C ILE A 123 20.46 16.86 -8.37
N GLU A 124 20.83 18.13 -8.52
CA GLU A 124 22.20 18.60 -8.42
C GLU A 124 22.39 19.50 -7.22
N VAL A 125 23.60 19.52 -6.67
CA VAL A 125 24.01 20.37 -5.55
C VAL A 125 25.21 21.20 -5.95
N GLU A 126 25.26 22.45 -5.50
CA GLU A 126 26.33 23.38 -5.87
C GLU A 126 27.66 23.03 -5.18
N PHE A 127 27.59 22.59 -3.92
CA PHE A 127 28.75 22.24 -3.11
C PHE A 127 28.61 20.80 -2.60
N GLY A 128 29.74 20.06 -2.61
CA GLY A 128 29.78 18.68 -2.12
C GLY A 128 29.02 17.68 -3.02
N TYR A 129 28.42 16.69 -2.41
CA TYR A 129 27.79 15.56 -3.11
C TYR A 129 26.42 15.26 -2.48
N LEU A 130 25.45 14.85 -3.28
CA LEU A 130 24.20 14.28 -2.76
C LEU A 130 24.48 12.85 -2.28
N THR A 131 24.65 12.69 -0.98
CA THR A 131 25.02 11.42 -0.37
C THR A 131 23.85 10.72 0.29
N ASP A 132 22.90 11.47 0.83
CA ASP A 132 21.88 10.94 1.72
C ASP A 132 20.46 11.28 1.25
N VAL A 133 19.61 10.25 1.20
CA VAL A 133 18.19 10.34 0.89
C VAL A 133 17.39 9.88 2.11
N TYR A 134 16.47 10.70 2.60
CA TYR A 134 15.53 10.33 3.67
C TYR A 134 14.12 10.32 3.11
N VAL A 135 13.49 9.17 3.15
CA VAL A 135 12.11 8.97 2.69
C VAL A 135 11.20 8.94 3.91
N GLU A 136 10.51 10.03 4.16
CA GLU A 136 9.55 10.18 5.26
C GLU A 136 8.18 9.68 4.84
N GLU A 137 7.53 8.96 5.74
CA GLU A 137 6.28 8.26 5.46
C GLU A 137 6.40 7.40 4.19
N ALA A 138 7.48 6.62 4.13
CA ALA A 138 7.86 5.85 2.94
C ALA A 138 6.76 4.89 2.47
N PHE A 139 5.84 4.54 3.36
CA PHE A 139 4.66 3.75 3.05
C PHE A 139 3.66 4.44 2.11
N GLU A 140 3.74 5.76 1.93
CA GLU A 140 2.93 6.50 0.96
C GLU A 140 3.39 6.26 -0.50
N ILE A 141 4.62 5.72 -0.70
CA ILE A 141 5.20 5.44 -2.03
C ILE A 141 4.93 3.97 -2.36
N ASP A 142 3.87 3.69 -3.09
CA ASP A 142 3.40 2.35 -3.43
C ASP A 142 3.93 1.82 -4.78
N ASP A 143 4.40 2.70 -5.67
CA ASP A 143 4.98 2.34 -6.96
C ASP A 143 6.46 1.96 -6.85
N TYR A 144 6.74 0.65 -6.82
CA TYR A 144 8.10 0.12 -6.75
C TYR A 144 8.93 0.44 -8.00
N GLU A 145 8.35 0.41 -9.20
CA GLU A 145 9.11 0.67 -10.42
C GLU A 145 9.54 2.12 -10.52
N ALA A 146 8.66 3.06 -10.18
CA ALA A 146 9.02 4.47 -10.07
C ALA A 146 10.10 4.69 -8.99
N TRP A 147 9.98 4.00 -7.84
CA TRP A 147 11.02 4.01 -6.80
C TRP A 147 12.36 3.49 -7.33
N ARG A 148 12.39 2.37 -8.04
CA ARG A 148 13.60 1.77 -8.60
C ARG A 148 14.32 2.71 -9.59
N VAL A 149 13.58 3.44 -10.41
CA VAL A 149 14.13 4.47 -11.32
C VAL A 149 14.80 5.59 -10.52
N PHE A 150 14.15 6.07 -9.46
CA PHE A 150 14.72 7.09 -8.57
C PHE A 150 15.97 6.58 -7.84
N ASP A 151 15.93 5.39 -7.24
CA ASP A 151 17.10 4.77 -6.59
C ASP A 151 18.29 4.67 -7.54
N GLY A 152 18.07 4.26 -8.81
CA GLY A 152 19.08 4.21 -9.87
C GLY A 152 19.67 5.58 -10.24
N SER A 153 18.98 6.68 -9.93
CA SER A 153 19.49 8.04 -10.14
C SER A 153 20.46 8.50 -9.04
N ILE A 154 20.36 7.93 -7.85
CA ILE A 154 21.26 8.20 -6.71
C ILE A 154 22.54 7.38 -6.88
N ARG A 155 23.41 7.87 -7.74
CA ARG A 155 24.63 7.19 -8.22
C ARG A 155 25.77 8.18 -8.43
N GLY A 156 26.91 7.65 -8.75
CA GLY A 156 28.11 8.41 -9.08
C GLY A 156 29.28 8.03 -8.16
N LYS A 157 30.49 8.35 -8.63
CA LYS A 157 31.70 8.11 -7.84
C LYS A 157 31.79 9.16 -6.74
N LEU A 158 31.89 8.72 -5.52
CA LEU A 158 32.11 9.57 -4.34
C LEU A 158 33.58 9.51 -3.91
N PRO A 159 34.09 10.55 -3.24
CA PRO A 159 35.38 10.52 -2.56
C PRO A 159 35.43 9.43 -1.47
N ASP A 160 36.66 9.04 -1.11
CA ASP A 160 36.89 8.05 -0.06
C ASP A 160 36.21 8.46 1.26
N GLY A 161 35.58 7.49 1.89
CA GLY A 161 34.81 7.65 3.15
C GLY A 161 33.37 8.14 2.95
N LEU A 162 32.95 8.44 1.71
CA LEU A 162 31.55 8.73 1.38
C LEU A 162 30.89 7.56 0.67
N PHE A 163 29.58 7.41 0.88
CA PHE A 163 28.74 6.44 0.18
C PHE A 163 27.31 6.98 0.08
N HIS A 164 26.58 6.49 -0.90
CA HIS A 164 25.17 6.83 -1.02
C HIS A 164 24.33 5.99 -0.05
N GLN A 165 23.45 6.65 0.70
CA GLN A 165 22.58 6.00 1.67
C GLN A 165 21.14 6.46 1.50
N ILE A 166 20.21 5.50 1.51
CA ILE A 166 18.77 5.73 1.46
C ILE A 166 18.14 5.23 2.75
N THR A 167 17.42 6.11 3.43
CA THR A 167 16.80 5.84 4.73
C THR A 167 15.29 5.97 4.63
N PHE A 168 14.57 4.88 4.88
CA PHE A 168 13.11 4.84 4.91
C PHE A 168 12.59 4.98 6.34
N LEU A 169 11.61 5.86 6.53
CA LEU A 169 10.94 6.10 7.81
C LEU A 169 9.44 5.93 7.62
N PHE A 170 8.83 4.95 8.30
CA PHE A 170 7.41 4.65 8.10
C PHE A 170 6.76 3.91 9.26
N ASN A 171 5.42 3.86 9.22
CA ASN A 171 4.59 2.95 10.00
C ASN A 171 4.06 1.87 9.06
N ALA A 172 4.04 0.62 9.49
CA ALA A 172 3.74 -0.53 8.63
C ALA A 172 2.25 -0.88 8.67
N TRP A 173 1.45 -0.19 7.87
CA TRP A 173 -0.01 -0.38 7.84
C TRP A 173 -0.45 -1.65 7.12
N ASN A 174 0.30 -2.10 6.11
CA ASN A 174 -0.04 -3.26 5.30
C ASN A 174 1.21 -4.05 4.90
N ILE A 175 1.18 -5.36 5.11
CA ILE A 175 2.27 -6.27 4.75
C ILE A 175 2.45 -6.43 3.22
N ASP A 176 1.41 -6.16 2.43
CA ASP A 176 1.46 -6.29 0.96
C ASP A 176 2.27 -5.18 0.28
N HIS A 177 2.81 -4.23 1.03
CA HIS A 177 3.62 -3.15 0.48
C HIS A 177 4.98 -3.65 -0.01
N TRP A 178 5.49 -3.11 -1.14
CA TRP A 178 6.76 -3.51 -1.73
C TRP A 178 7.96 -3.40 -0.77
N ILE A 179 7.92 -2.48 0.22
CA ILE A 179 8.98 -2.36 1.24
C ILE A 179 9.10 -3.65 2.05
N TYR A 180 7.98 -4.31 2.39
CA TYR A 180 8.04 -5.61 3.03
C TYR A 180 8.69 -6.64 2.12
N GLU A 181 8.16 -6.81 0.91
CA GLU A 181 8.61 -7.83 -0.05
C GLU A 181 10.09 -7.66 -0.41
N LYS A 182 10.56 -6.43 -0.64
CA LYS A 182 11.93 -6.15 -1.09
C LYS A 182 12.95 -6.01 0.04
N LEU A 183 12.57 -5.50 1.20
CA LEU A 183 13.51 -5.20 2.27
C LEU A 183 13.39 -6.13 3.48
N PHE A 184 12.19 -6.48 3.93
CA PHE A 184 11.98 -7.18 5.20
C PHE A 184 11.84 -8.69 5.06
N LYS A 185 11.14 -9.18 4.07
CA LYS A 185 10.82 -10.60 3.88
C LYS A 185 12.07 -11.47 3.86
N GLY A 186 12.08 -12.49 4.73
CA GLY A 186 13.22 -13.39 4.89
C GLY A 186 14.45 -12.81 5.61
N ARG A 187 14.38 -11.56 6.11
CA ARG A 187 15.48 -10.89 6.85
C ARG A 187 15.09 -10.49 8.26
N LEU A 188 14.01 -9.76 8.41
CA LEU A 188 13.53 -9.29 9.71
C LEU A 188 12.01 -9.42 9.76
N GLU A 189 11.55 -10.54 10.28
CA GLU A 189 10.14 -10.84 10.48
C GLU A 189 9.67 -10.32 11.85
N ASP A 190 8.36 -10.06 11.96
CA ASP A 190 7.75 -9.62 13.20
C ASP A 190 7.71 -10.75 14.23
N ASP A 191 8.40 -10.59 15.33
CA ASP A 191 8.30 -11.49 16.49
C ASP A 191 7.49 -10.83 17.60
N LEU A 192 6.23 -11.22 17.74
CA LEU A 192 5.33 -10.66 18.75
C LEU A 192 5.87 -10.84 20.17
N GLN A 193 6.40 -12.03 20.50
CA GLN A 193 6.90 -12.31 21.84
C GLN A 193 8.15 -11.49 22.15
N TYR A 194 9.02 -11.36 21.17
CA TYR A 194 10.20 -10.52 21.29
C TYR A 194 9.83 -9.04 21.48
N LEU A 195 8.96 -8.48 20.62
CA LEU A 195 8.56 -7.06 20.62
C LEU A 195 7.73 -6.67 21.86
N LEU A 196 7.00 -7.59 22.47
CA LEU A 196 6.33 -7.33 23.76
C LEU A 196 7.33 -7.06 24.89
N ASN A 197 8.51 -7.68 24.85
CA ASN A 197 9.53 -7.64 25.89
C ASN A 197 10.71 -6.71 25.62
N HIS A 198 10.87 -6.25 24.35
CA HIS A 198 11.97 -5.41 23.92
C HIS A 198 11.49 -4.08 23.33
N THR A 199 12.37 -3.10 23.27
CA THR A 199 12.04 -1.78 22.72
C THR A 199 12.22 -1.71 21.20
N TYR A 200 13.06 -2.57 20.65
CA TYR A 200 13.30 -2.68 19.21
C TYR A 200 13.88 -4.05 18.85
N GLN A 201 13.83 -4.38 17.57
CA GLN A 201 14.48 -5.50 16.90
C GLN A 201 15.18 -4.98 15.66
N ASP A 202 16.37 -5.48 15.34
CA ASP A 202 17.10 -5.03 14.15
C ASP A 202 17.84 -6.16 13.44
N TYR A 203 18.16 -5.88 12.17
CA TYR A 203 18.95 -6.74 11.28
C TYR A 203 19.95 -5.88 10.51
N ILE A 204 21.16 -6.37 10.30
CA ILE A 204 22.18 -5.75 9.48
C ILE A 204 22.94 -6.77 8.66
N ASN A 205 23.11 -6.48 7.38
CA ASN A 205 24.03 -7.19 6.50
C ASN A 205 24.65 -6.17 5.52
N GLU A 206 25.93 -5.87 5.69
CA GLU A 206 26.63 -4.82 4.93
C GLU A 206 27.02 -5.27 3.50
N ASP A 207 27.04 -6.57 3.24
CA ASP A 207 27.44 -7.14 1.94
C ASP A 207 26.25 -7.55 1.06
N GLU A 208 25.05 -7.52 1.60
CA GLU A 208 23.86 -7.97 0.90
C GLU A 208 23.48 -7.02 -0.24
N ILE A 209 23.16 -7.60 -1.39
CA ILE A 209 22.60 -6.87 -2.54
C ILE A 209 21.10 -7.12 -2.59
N ILE A 210 20.33 -6.04 -2.49
CA ILE A 210 18.88 -6.10 -2.65
C ILE A 210 18.55 -6.30 -4.12
N ASP A 211 17.71 -7.29 -4.43
CA ASP A 211 17.25 -7.56 -5.79
C ASP A 211 16.52 -6.31 -6.37
N GLY A 212 17.01 -5.86 -7.52
CA GLY A 212 16.57 -4.62 -8.17
C GLY A 212 17.13 -3.33 -7.57
N GLY A 213 17.97 -3.40 -6.51
CA GLY A 213 18.63 -2.23 -5.90
C GLY A 213 19.99 -1.91 -6.54
N TYR A 214 20.52 -0.72 -6.21
CA TYR A 214 21.73 -0.16 -6.82
C TYR A 214 22.93 -0.06 -5.87
N GLY A 215 22.98 -0.89 -4.83
CA GLY A 215 24.10 -0.88 -3.91
C GLY A 215 24.05 -2.01 -2.88
N LYS A 216 25.10 -2.06 -2.07
CA LYS A 216 25.28 -3.06 -1.03
C LYS A 216 24.82 -2.57 0.33
N GLY A 217 24.42 -3.51 1.16
CA GLY A 217 24.16 -3.35 2.56
C GLY A 217 22.73 -2.93 2.88
N VAL A 218 22.16 -3.62 3.85
CA VAL A 218 20.83 -3.35 4.39
C VAL A 218 20.86 -3.31 5.92
N TYR A 219 20.18 -2.32 6.48
CA TYR A 219 19.88 -2.22 7.90
C TYR A 219 18.37 -2.08 8.09
N LEU A 220 17.78 -2.98 8.87
CA LEU A 220 16.35 -2.97 9.17
C LEU A 220 16.16 -2.79 10.68
N HIS A 221 15.16 -2.00 11.04
CA HIS A 221 14.87 -1.68 12.42
C HIS A 221 13.36 -1.64 12.64
N ILE A 222 12.88 -2.42 13.61
CA ILE A 222 11.50 -2.40 14.08
C ILE A 222 11.51 -1.80 15.48
N SER A 223 10.74 -0.75 15.71
CA SER A 223 10.69 -0.09 17.02
C SER A 223 9.29 -0.08 17.61
N THR A 224 9.19 -0.46 18.90
CA THR A 224 7.98 -0.32 19.69
C THR A 224 7.89 1.10 20.27
N TYR A 225 6.70 1.53 20.73
CA TYR A 225 6.54 2.83 21.40
C TYR A 225 7.45 3.00 22.62
N LYS A 226 7.87 1.89 23.24
CA LYS A 226 8.75 1.88 24.42
C LYS A 226 10.16 2.40 24.16
N ILE A 227 10.61 2.44 22.89
CA ILE A 227 11.92 2.96 22.49
C ILE A 227 12.07 4.45 22.83
N ASN A 228 10.97 5.20 22.86
CA ASN A 228 10.97 6.61 23.23
C ASN A 228 11.15 6.78 24.75
N GLU A 229 12.36 7.02 25.18
CA GLU A 229 12.71 7.22 26.60
C GLU A 229 12.08 8.49 27.20
N PHE A 230 11.71 9.45 26.35
CA PHE A 230 11.16 10.76 26.72
C PHE A 230 9.63 10.81 26.71
N ARG A 231 8.96 9.67 26.45
CA ARG A 231 7.51 9.63 26.49
C ARG A 231 6.99 9.82 27.92
N ASP A 232 5.80 10.38 28.04
CA ASP A 232 5.07 10.34 29.29
C ASP A 232 4.64 8.90 29.58
N LYS A 233 5.39 8.22 30.44
CA LYS A 233 5.18 6.79 30.71
C LYS A 233 3.85 6.51 31.37
N GLU A 234 3.42 7.37 32.29
CA GLU A 234 2.17 7.16 33.04
C GLU A 234 0.97 7.22 32.10
N THR A 235 0.82 8.33 31.39
CA THR A 235 -0.31 8.55 30.51
C THR A 235 -0.27 7.69 29.25
N TYR A 236 0.90 7.65 28.56
CA TYR A 236 0.98 6.99 27.25
C TYR A 236 0.95 5.46 27.37
N ASP A 237 1.61 4.88 28.39
CA ASP A 237 1.61 3.43 28.59
C ASP A 237 0.19 2.94 28.99
N ALA A 238 -0.58 3.74 29.76
CA ALA A 238 -1.98 3.44 30.06
C ALA A 238 -2.87 3.43 28.81
N VAL A 239 -2.69 4.40 27.90
CA VAL A 239 -3.40 4.44 26.61
C VAL A 239 -3.06 3.22 25.76
N MET A 240 -1.79 2.82 25.69
CA MET A 240 -1.36 1.64 24.92
C MET A 240 -1.89 0.34 25.52
N GLU A 241 -1.98 0.23 26.84
CA GLU A 241 -2.56 -0.95 27.50
C GLU A 241 -4.08 -1.05 27.27
N GLU A 242 -4.78 0.07 27.25
CA GLU A 242 -6.20 0.10 26.90
C GLU A 242 -6.43 -0.27 25.43
N LEU A 243 -5.55 0.23 24.52
CA LEU A 243 -5.58 -0.15 23.11
C LEU A 243 -5.35 -1.65 22.94
N ARG A 244 -4.42 -2.24 23.72
CA ARG A 244 -4.14 -3.69 23.69
C ARG A 244 -5.37 -4.52 24.03
N LYS A 245 -6.20 -4.06 24.98
CA LYS A 245 -7.43 -4.76 25.40
C LYS A 245 -8.56 -4.61 24.39
N ARG A 246 -8.76 -3.40 23.87
CA ARG A 246 -9.90 -3.08 23.00
C ARG A 246 -9.67 -3.46 21.54
N ALA A 247 -8.46 -3.31 21.04
CA ALA A 247 -8.12 -3.50 19.63
C ALA A 247 -6.71 -4.10 19.49
N PRO A 248 -6.52 -5.40 19.79
CA PRO A 248 -5.21 -6.04 19.81
C PRO A 248 -4.47 -5.98 18.47
N GLU A 249 -5.15 -6.03 17.34
CA GLU A 249 -4.52 -5.92 16.04
C GLU A 249 -3.99 -4.50 15.77
N ILE A 250 -4.75 -3.47 16.18
CA ILE A 250 -4.28 -2.08 16.13
C ILE A 250 -3.08 -1.88 17.05
N TYR A 251 -3.10 -2.49 18.23
CA TYR A 251 -1.97 -2.43 19.16
C TYR A 251 -0.69 -3.02 18.56
N LYS A 252 -0.76 -4.12 17.81
CA LYS A 252 0.41 -4.69 17.12
C LYS A 252 1.05 -3.68 16.19
N VAL A 253 0.27 -2.95 15.41
CA VAL A 253 0.77 -1.93 14.45
C VAL A 253 1.20 -0.66 15.17
N GLU A 254 0.31 -0.04 15.95
CA GLU A 254 0.54 1.30 16.51
C GLU A 254 1.47 1.32 17.71
N ALA A 255 1.51 0.22 18.50
CA ALA A 255 2.34 0.14 19.69
C ALA A 255 3.61 -0.70 19.50
N LEU A 256 3.56 -1.78 18.74
CA LEU A 256 4.70 -2.67 18.54
C LEU A 256 5.44 -2.42 17.22
N GLY A 257 4.85 -1.66 16.29
CA GLY A 257 5.44 -1.40 14.97
C GLY A 257 5.45 -2.62 14.06
N MET A 258 4.60 -3.62 14.34
CA MET A 258 4.44 -4.79 13.49
C MET A 258 3.75 -4.44 12.18
N TRP A 259 3.92 -5.28 11.17
CA TRP A 259 3.13 -5.18 9.95
C TRP A 259 1.66 -5.45 10.28
N GLY A 260 0.79 -4.59 9.80
CA GLY A 260 -0.65 -4.71 9.99
C GLY A 260 -1.32 -5.27 8.75
N ASN A 261 -2.43 -5.94 8.98
CA ASN A 261 -3.53 -5.91 8.03
C ASN A 261 -4.23 -4.59 8.35
N ALA A 262 -4.22 -3.64 7.44
CA ALA A 262 -4.53 -2.24 7.72
C ALA A 262 -5.74 -2.04 8.63
N THR A 263 -5.57 -1.25 9.70
CA THR A 263 -6.62 -0.89 10.67
C THR A 263 -7.75 -0.05 10.10
N GLU A 264 -7.54 0.50 8.91
CA GLU A 264 -8.54 1.18 8.10
C GLU A 264 -9.12 0.28 7.00
N SER A 265 -8.83 -1.03 7.06
CA SER A 265 -9.37 -1.97 6.08
C SER A 265 -10.89 -1.91 6.05
N THR A 266 -11.43 -1.88 4.85
CA THR A 266 -12.86 -2.04 4.62
C THR A 266 -13.33 -3.43 5.08
N TYR A 267 -12.45 -4.44 4.96
CA TYR A 267 -12.72 -5.84 5.27
C TYR A 267 -11.76 -6.40 6.32
N PRO A 268 -11.83 -5.95 7.59
CA PRO A 268 -10.92 -6.42 8.64
C PRO A 268 -11.11 -7.91 8.99
N GLU A 269 -12.24 -8.53 8.59
CA GLU A 269 -12.53 -9.96 8.78
C GLU A 269 -11.87 -10.85 7.71
N PHE A 270 -11.20 -10.26 6.70
CA PHE A 270 -10.45 -11.02 5.72
C PHE A 270 -9.29 -11.78 6.37
N THR A 271 -9.20 -13.08 6.10
CA THR A 271 -8.08 -13.96 6.52
C THR A 271 -7.66 -14.83 5.33
N GLU A 272 -6.41 -15.30 5.33
CA GLU A 272 -5.87 -16.17 4.29
C GLU A 272 -6.66 -17.49 4.16
N ASP A 273 -7.30 -17.95 5.23
CA ASP A 273 -8.14 -19.15 5.23
C ASP A 273 -9.36 -19.06 4.32
N LEU A 274 -9.76 -17.85 3.92
CA LEU A 274 -10.83 -17.60 2.96
C LEU A 274 -10.40 -17.87 1.52
N ILE A 275 -9.09 -17.95 1.27
CA ILE A 275 -8.54 -18.29 -0.04
C ILE A 275 -8.46 -19.81 -0.15
N LYS A 276 -9.02 -20.34 -1.21
CA LYS A 276 -9.08 -21.77 -1.46
C LYS A 276 -8.38 -22.12 -2.77
N SER A 277 -7.83 -23.31 -2.83
CA SER A 277 -7.24 -23.81 -4.07
C SER A 277 -8.30 -23.86 -5.20
N ARG A 278 -7.85 -23.69 -6.44
CA ARG A 278 -8.72 -23.82 -7.62
C ARG A 278 -9.44 -25.18 -7.64
N ALA A 279 -8.75 -26.25 -7.25
CA ALA A 279 -9.30 -27.60 -7.20
C ALA A 279 -10.46 -27.71 -6.19
N GLU A 280 -10.30 -27.11 -5.01
CA GLU A 280 -11.32 -27.10 -3.95
C GLU A 280 -12.60 -26.37 -4.40
N ILE A 281 -12.44 -25.19 -4.99
CA ILE A 281 -13.55 -24.40 -5.54
C ILE A 281 -14.24 -25.13 -6.70
N ASN A 282 -13.48 -25.73 -7.62
CA ASN A 282 -14.03 -26.42 -8.77
C ASN A 282 -14.75 -27.73 -8.41
N ASN A 283 -14.35 -28.39 -7.32
CA ASN A 283 -15.00 -29.60 -6.82
C ASN A 283 -16.24 -29.31 -5.95
N THR A 284 -16.49 -28.04 -5.61
CA THR A 284 -17.65 -27.63 -4.81
C THR A 284 -18.94 -27.78 -5.64
N ALA A 285 -19.99 -28.31 -5.03
CA ALA A 285 -21.33 -28.36 -5.66
C ALA A 285 -22.03 -26.99 -5.49
N TYR A 286 -22.53 -26.45 -6.59
CA TYR A 286 -23.21 -25.16 -6.62
C TYR A 286 -24.72 -25.31 -6.87
N ASN A 287 -25.52 -24.44 -6.24
CA ASN A 287 -26.93 -24.26 -6.48
C ASN A 287 -27.17 -23.35 -7.70
N CYS A 288 -26.46 -22.23 -7.75
CA CYS A 288 -26.53 -21.26 -8.84
C CYS A 288 -25.20 -20.50 -8.95
N TYR A 289 -25.06 -19.75 -10.05
CA TYR A 289 -23.95 -18.90 -10.31
C TYR A 289 -24.38 -17.64 -11.05
N ALA A 290 -23.52 -16.64 -11.07
CA ALA A 290 -23.66 -15.44 -11.89
C ALA A 290 -22.29 -14.86 -12.22
N ILE A 291 -22.23 -14.03 -13.26
CA ILE A 291 -21.03 -13.34 -13.70
C ILE A 291 -21.31 -11.84 -13.66
N GLY A 292 -20.36 -11.06 -13.16
CA GLY A 292 -20.43 -9.60 -13.15
C GLY A 292 -19.27 -9.00 -13.94
N ILE A 293 -19.52 -7.90 -14.62
CA ILE A 293 -18.51 -7.14 -15.38
C ILE A 293 -18.54 -5.69 -14.92
N ASP A 294 -17.38 -5.18 -14.54
CA ASP A 294 -17.13 -3.77 -14.32
C ASP A 294 -16.25 -3.23 -15.45
N THR A 295 -16.69 -2.13 -16.08
CA THR A 295 -16.03 -1.56 -17.26
C THR A 295 -15.23 -0.33 -16.87
N GLY A 296 -13.92 -0.45 -16.79
CA GLY A 296 -13.03 0.68 -16.58
C GLY A 296 -12.60 1.33 -17.92
N LEU A 297 -13.54 1.97 -18.61
CA LEU A 297 -13.29 2.60 -19.92
C LEU A 297 -12.79 4.05 -19.86
N SER A 298 -12.44 4.58 -18.69
CA SER A 298 -11.92 5.94 -18.59
C SER A 298 -10.54 6.02 -19.24
N ASN A 299 -10.37 6.99 -20.14
CA ASN A 299 -9.12 7.26 -20.89
C ASN A 299 -7.95 7.74 -20.05
N GLY A 300 -7.77 7.27 -18.82
CA GLY A 300 -6.60 7.60 -18.00
C GLY A 300 -6.36 9.10 -17.75
N GLU A 301 -7.34 9.95 -18.05
CA GLU A 301 -7.31 11.36 -17.65
C GLU A 301 -7.54 11.41 -16.15
N GLY A 302 -6.52 11.86 -15.42
CA GLY A 302 -6.58 12.00 -13.99
C GLY A 302 -7.82 12.78 -13.57
N LYS A 303 -8.77 12.15 -12.88
CA LYS A 303 -9.84 12.87 -12.23
C LYS A 303 -9.25 13.60 -11.04
N ILE A 304 -9.27 14.93 -11.09
CA ILE A 304 -8.95 15.76 -9.93
C ILE A 304 -10.04 15.50 -8.88
N LYS A 305 -9.77 14.61 -7.91
CA LYS A 305 -10.57 14.52 -6.67
C LYS A 305 -9.84 15.30 -5.58
N HIS A 306 -10.50 16.34 -5.05
CA HIS A 306 -10.01 17.16 -3.92
C HIS A 306 -8.65 17.86 -4.13
N GLY A 307 -8.37 18.34 -5.36
CA GLY A 307 -7.13 19.08 -5.65
C GLY A 307 -5.87 18.21 -5.76
N LYS A 308 -6.02 16.89 -5.80
CA LYS A 308 -4.95 15.92 -6.09
C LYS A 308 -5.22 15.25 -7.43
N ASP A 309 -4.22 15.22 -8.30
CA ASP A 309 -4.20 14.33 -9.46
C ASP A 309 -4.05 12.88 -8.97
N VAL A 310 -5.18 12.23 -8.72
CA VAL A 310 -5.20 10.80 -8.44
C VAL A 310 -5.32 10.09 -9.79
N ARG A 311 -4.29 9.38 -10.21
CA ARG A 311 -4.38 8.45 -11.33
C ARG A 311 -5.29 7.30 -10.89
N ILE A 312 -6.55 7.35 -11.28
CA ILE A 312 -7.48 6.23 -11.08
C ILE A 312 -7.07 5.15 -12.07
N ARG A 313 -6.68 3.99 -11.55
CA ARG A 313 -6.45 2.80 -12.38
C ARG A 313 -7.76 2.48 -13.09
N SER A 314 -7.72 2.41 -14.39
CA SER A 314 -8.87 1.97 -15.18
C SER A 314 -8.69 0.52 -15.53
N ALA A 315 -9.50 -0.36 -14.95
CA ALA A 315 -9.46 -1.78 -15.25
C ALA A 315 -10.83 -2.29 -15.67
N THR A 316 -10.86 -3.15 -16.69
CA THR A 316 -12.05 -3.92 -17.06
C THR A 316 -11.92 -5.29 -16.42
N THR A 317 -12.93 -5.67 -15.62
CA THR A 317 -12.88 -6.89 -14.82
C THR A 317 -14.15 -7.71 -14.99
N MET A 318 -14.00 -9.04 -14.91
CA MET A 318 -15.15 -9.95 -14.91
C MET A 318 -14.95 -11.00 -13.82
N GLN A 319 -15.95 -11.17 -12.98
CA GLN A 319 -15.96 -12.11 -11.86
C GLN A 319 -17.06 -13.15 -12.02
N MET A 320 -16.72 -14.42 -11.78
CA MET A 320 -17.69 -15.51 -11.69
C MET A 320 -17.86 -15.92 -10.24
N VAL A 321 -19.10 -15.87 -9.74
CA VAL A 321 -19.44 -16.26 -8.38
C VAL A 321 -20.48 -17.37 -8.36
N GLY A 322 -20.49 -18.19 -7.31
CA GLY A 322 -21.48 -19.24 -7.13
C GLY A 322 -21.93 -19.39 -5.69
N ILE A 323 -23.20 -19.72 -5.49
CA ILE A 323 -23.74 -20.10 -4.18
C ILE A 323 -23.69 -21.62 -4.08
N THR A 324 -23.12 -22.14 -3.01
CA THR A 324 -23.01 -23.58 -2.76
C THR A 324 -24.38 -24.25 -2.67
N SER A 325 -24.43 -25.57 -2.93
CA SER A 325 -25.69 -26.32 -2.97
C SER A 325 -26.44 -26.35 -1.64
N ASP A 326 -25.74 -26.21 -0.53
CA ASP A 326 -26.27 -26.07 0.82
C ASP A 326 -26.77 -24.64 1.16
N LEU A 327 -26.59 -23.69 0.23
CA LEU A 327 -26.99 -22.28 0.34
C LEU A 327 -26.31 -21.50 1.47
N ASN A 328 -25.15 -21.95 1.94
CA ASN A 328 -24.46 -21.32 3.05
C ASN A 328 -23.30 -20.44 2.61
N LYS A 329 -22.62 -20.77 1.49
CA LYS A 329 -21.40 -20.06 1.09
C LYS A 329 -21.56 -19.36 -0.25
N LEU A 330 -20.89 -18.23 -0.36
CA LEU A 330 -20.66 -17.48 -1.58
C LEU A 330 -19.21 -17.66 -2.00
N ASN A 331 -18.97 -18.33 -3.12
CA ASN A 331 -17.63 -18.59 -3.64
C ASN A 331 -17.34 -17.71 -4.84
N CYS A 332 -16.17 -17.04 -4.86
CA CYS A 332 -15.60 -16.42 -6.05
C CYS A 332 -14.81 -17.49 -6.79
N ILE A 333 -15.23 -17.81 -8.01
CA ILE A 333 -14.81 -19.03 -8.73
C ILE A 333 -13.67 -18.72 -9.69
N ASN A 334 -13.83 -17.67 -10.51
CA ASN A 334 -12.87 -17.30 -11.54
C ASN A 334 -12.90 -15.80 -11.84
N GLU A 335 -11.81 -15.29 -12.42
CA GLU A 335 -11.59 -13.88 -12.69
C GLU A 335 -11.02 -13.66 -14.08
N PHE A 336 -11.45 -12.60 -14.75
CA PHE A 336 -10.76 -11.92 -15.84
C PHE A 336 -10.43 -10.50 -15.40
N PHE A 337 -9.20 -10.07 -15.65
CA PHE A 337 -8.74 -8.74 -15.29
C PHE A 337 -7.86 -8.16 -16.39
N TYR A 338 -8.20 -6.96 -16.86
CA TYR A 338 -7.38 -6.20 -17.80
C TYR A 338 -7.22 -4.76 -17.31
N SER A 339 -5.99 -4.29 -17.19
CA SER A 339 -5.65 -2.89 -16.89
C SER A 339 -4.76 -2.30 -17.97
N ASN A 340 -4.99 -1.04 -18.31
CA ASN A 340 -4.19 -0.32 -19.30
C ASN A 340 -2.84 0.19 -18.77
N GLU A 341 -2.54 0.04 -17.48
CA GLU A 341 -1.40 0.73 -16.83
C GLU A 341 -0.03 0.30 -17.32
N ASN A 342 0.15 -0.99 -17.62
CA ASN A 342 1.45 -1.55 -17.97
C ASN A 342 1.57 -1.92 -19.47
N GLU A 343 0.60 -1.52 -20.29
CA GLU A 343 0.55 -1.87 -21.69
C GLU A 343 1.10 -0.74 -22.57
N MET A 344 2.12 -1.04 -23.36
CA MET A 344 2.64 -0.09 -24.37
C MET A 344 1.58 0.32 -25.40
N VAL A 345 0.62 -0.57 -25.67
CA VAL A 345 -0.50 -0.34 -26.57
C VAL A 345 -1.80 -0.70 -25.85
N LYS A 346 -2.62 0.28 -25.57
CA LYS A 346 -3.91 0.10 -24.90
C LYS A 346 -4.88 -0.64 -25.80
N LYS A 347 -5.59 -1.64 -25.25
CA LYS A 347 -6.67 -2.29 -25.97
C LYS A 347 -7.83 -1.32 -26.19
N THR A 348 -8.42 -1.41 -27.38
CA THR A 348 -9.67 -0.72 -27.69
C THR A 348 -10.87 -1.44 -27.05
N GLU A 349 -11.97 -0.72 -26.90
CA GLU A 349 -13.22 -1.28 -26.38
C GLU A 349 -13.70 -2.53 -27.16
N PRO A 350 -13.69 -2.56 -28.51
CA PRO A 350 -14.01 -3.79 -29.26
C PRO A 350 -13.08 -4.97 -28.95
N GLN A 351 -11.77 -4.73 -28.76
CA GLN A 351 -10.81 -5.79 -28.40
C GLN A 351 -11.12 -6.37 -27.01
N LEU A 352 -11.48 -5.50 -26.04
CA LEU A 352 -11.89 -5.95 -24.70
C LEU A 352 -13.17 -6.77 -24.74
N MET A 353 -14.15 -6.39 -25.57
CA MET A 353 -15.36 -7.18 -25.78
C MET A 353 -15.04 -8.56 -26.35
N GLU A 354 -14.11 -8.64 -27.30
CA GLU A 354 -13.65 -9.92 -27.86
C GLU A 354 -12.97 -10.79 -26.79
N ASP A 355 -12.06 -10.24 -25.98
CA ASP A 355 -11.38 -10.95 -24.90
C ASP A 355 -12.37 -11.49 -23.86
N ILE A 356 -13.35 -10.68 -23.46
CA ILE A 356 -14.39 -11.08 -22.50
C ILE A 356 -15.21 -12.26 -23.06
N VAL A 357 -15.63 -12.19 -24.31
CA VAL A 357 -16.42 -13.27 -24.93
C VAL A 357 -15.57 -14.52 -25.11
N ASP A 358 -14.29 -14.41 -25.48
CA ASP A 358 -13.37 -15.54 -25.57
C ASP A 358 -13.19 -16.21 -24.21
N THR A 359 -13.01 -15.40 -23.15
CA THR A 359 -12.93 -15.90 -21.78
C THR A 359 -14.22 -16.64 -21.35
N LEU A 360 -15.38 -16.13 -21.71
CA LEU A 360 -16.65 -16.84 -21.46
C LEU A 360 -16.73 -18.19 -22.20
N ILE A 361 -16.24 -18.27 -23.43
CA ILE A 361 -16.15 -19.50 -24.20
C ILE A 361 -15.16 -20.48 -23.54
N GLU A 362 -14.01 -19.99 -23.06
CA GLU A 362 -13.02 -20.79 -22.31
C GLU A 362 -13.62 -21.32 -21.00
N TRP A 363 -14.28 -20.48 -20.23
CA TRP A 363 -14.93 -20.92 -18.98
C TRP A 363 -16.03 -21.96 -19.25
N LYS A 364 -16.78 -21.80 -20.34
CA LYS A 364 -17.78 -22.80 -20.76
C LYS A 364 -17.14 -24.16 -21.03
N LYS A 365 -15.95 -24.19 -21.64
CA LYS A 365 -15.18 -25.43 -21.85
C LYS A 365 -14.64 -25.98 -20.54
N LEU A 366 -14.05 -25.11 -19.72
CA LEU A 366 -13.45 -25.47 -18.42
C LEU A 366 -14.48 -26.16 -17.50
N TYR A 367 -15.69 -25.64 -17.43
CA TYR A 367 -16.74 -26.13 -16.56
C TYR A 367 -17.78 -27.03 -17.26
N GLN A 368 -17.45 -27.59 -18.42
CA GLN A 368 -18.39 -28.42 -19.21
C GLN A 368 -18.92 -29.64 -18.46
N ASN A 369 -18.15 -30.23 -17.58
CA ASN A 369 -18.49 -31.40 -16.76
C ASN A 369 -19.16 -31.04 -15.43
N HIS A 370 -19.17 -29.74 -15.05
CA HIS A 370 -19.79 -29.32 -13.79
C HIS A 370 -21.33 -29.28 -13.92
N PRO A 371 -22.10 -29.83 -12.96
CA PRO A 371 -23.56 -29.96 -13.08
C PRO A 371 -24.34 -28.66 -13.30
N VAL A 372 -23.85 -27.54 -12.75
CA VAL A 372 -24.54 -26.25 -12.77
C VAL A 372 -23.79 -25.20 -13.60
N LEU A 373 -22.46 -25.09 -13.39
CA LEU A 373 -21.67 -24.00 -13.95
C LEU A 373 -21.63 -24.05 -15.48
N MET A 374 -21.90 -22.92 -16.12
CA MET A 374 -21.83 -22.70 -17.56
C MET A 374 -22.75 -23.62 -18.41
N LYS A 375 -23.73 -24.30 -17.77
CA LYS A 375 -24.78 -25.04 -18.44
C LYS A 375 -26.05 -24.18 -18.51
N GLY A 376 -26.79 -24.31 -19.62
CA GLY A 376 -27.99 -23.51 -19.86
C GLY A 376 -27.66 -22.05 -20.23
N ILE A 377 -28.48 -21.12 -19.75
CA ILE A 377 -28.28 -19.68 -19.99
C ILE A 377 -27.23 -19.16 -19.01
N ILE A 378 -26.20 -18.50 -19.53
CA ILE A 378 -25.13 -17.86 -18.76
C ILE A 378 -25.59 -16.46 -18.34
N PRO A 379 -25.83 -16.18 -17.04
CA PRO A 379 -26.26 -14.87 -16.58
C PRO A 379 -25.05 -13.96 -16.39
N VAL A 380 -24.97 -12.84 -17.14
CA VAL A 380 -23.89 -11.88 -17.09
C VAL A 380 -24.45 -10.47 -16.78
N TYR A 381 -24.01 -9.87 -15.69
CA TYR A 381 -24.45 -8.56 -15.23
C TYR A 381 -23.35 -7.53 -15.49
N VAL A 382 -23.61 -6.58 -16.38
CA VAL A 382 -22.69 -5.51 -16.76
C VAL A 382 -23.06 -4.24 -16.00
N ASP A 383 -22.10 -3.36 -15.71
CA ASP A 383 -22.40 -2.06 -15.08
C ASP A 383 -23.60 -1.41 -15.79
N CYS A 384 -24.59 -1.01 -15.00
CA CYS A 384 -25.84 -0.43 -15.53
C CYS A 384 -25.64 0.90 -16.27
N ALA A 385 -24.53 1.59 -16.01
CA ALA A 385 -24.20 2.86 -16.67
C ALA A 385 -23.71 2.67 -18.12
N ASP A 386 -23.29 1.45 -18.49
CA ASP A 386 -22.65 1.17 -19.78
C ASP A 386 -23.52 0.30 -20.71
N ILE A 387 -24.59 0.93 -21.21
CA ILE A 387 -25.53 0.28 -22.12
C ILE A 387 -24.85 -0.06 -23.46
N GLY A 388 -23.97 0.80 -23.97
CA GLY A 388 -23.31 0.61 -25.26
C GLY A 388 -22.37 -0.60 -25.22
N PHE A 389 -21.56 -0.73 -24.18
CA PHE A 389 -20.68 -1.88 -23.99
C PHE A 389 -21.46 -3.19 -23.89
N ARG A 390 -22.56 -3.21 -23.14
CA ARG A 390 -23.43 -4.38 -23.02
C ARG A 390 -23.99 -4.84 -24.36
N GLN A 391 -24.50 -3.89 -25.18
CA GLN A 391 -25.00 -4.18 -26.51
C GLN A 391 -23.90 -4.70 -27.46
N GLY A 392 -22.70 -4.13 -27.35
CA GLY A 392 -21.51 -4.58 -28.05
C GLY A 392 -21.14 -6.02 -27.71
N LEU A 393 -21.14 -6.38 -26.42
CA LEU A 393 -20.91 -7.77 -25.98
C LEU A 393 -21.92 -8.76 -26.57
N GLU A 394 -23.19 -8.38 -26.65
CA GLU A 394 -24.23 -9.23 -27.29
C GLU A 394 -23.95 -9.50 -28.78
N LEU A 395 -23.47 -8.49 -29.50
CA LEU A 395 -23.12 -8.61 -30.92
C LEU A 395 -21.89 -9.51 -31.11
N VAL A 396 -20.84 -9.30 -30.28
CA VAL A 396 -19.62 -10.12 -30.33
C VAL A 396 -19.92 -11.57 -29.95
N ALA A 397 -20.73 -11.79 -28.91
CA ALA A 397 -21.14 -13.15 -28.51
C ALA A 397 -21.89 -13.90 -29.63
N LYS A 398 -22.84 -13.24 -30.29
CA LYS A 398 -23.55 -13.80 -31.46
C LYS A 398 -22.58 -14.10 -32.60
N LYS A 399 -21.64 -13.19 -32.92
CA LYS A 399 -20.64 -13.38 -33.97
C LYS A 399 -19.74 -14.58 -33.71
N LYS A 400 -19.38 -14.82 -32.44
CA LYS A 400 -18.53 -15.95 -32.01
C LYS A 400 -19.31 -17.24 -31.70
N GLY A 401 -20.62 -17.24 -31.91
CA GLY A 401 -21.47 -18.42 -31.72
C GLY A 401 -21.83 -18.74 -30.27
N LEU A 402 -21.70 -17.77 -29.38
CA LEU A 402 -22.10 -17.90 -27.99
C LEU A 402 -23.54 -17.40 -27.81
N PHE A 403 -24.52 -18.25 -28.04
CA PHE A 403 -25.97 -17.89 -28.05
C PHE A 403 -26.65 -18.05 -26.69
N ASN A 404 -26.10 -18.85 -25.79
CA ASN A 404 -26.68 -19.13 -24.49
C ASN A 404 -26.19 -18.20 -23.39
N VAL A 405 -25.92 -16.94 -23.70
CA VAL A 405 -25.53 -15.90 -22.76
C VAL A 405 -26.58 -14.80 -22.71
N GLN A 406 -26.90 -14.33 -21.52
CA GLN A 406 -27.82 -13.21 -21.31
C GLN A 406 -27.10 -12.09 -20.60
N PHE A 407 -26.82 -10.98 -21.30
CA PHE A 407 -26.22 -9.78 -20.74
C PHE A 407 -27.34 -8.87 -20.19
N MET A 408 -27.21 -8.54 -18.90
CA MET A 408 -28.18 -7.73 -18.16
C MET A 408 -27.46 -6.54 -17.51
N GLY A 409 -28.21 -5.48 -17.23
CA GLY A 409 -27.69 -4.38 -16.40
C GLY A 409 -27.59 -4.82 -14.93
N SER A 410 -26.49 -4.44 -14.27
CA SER A 410 -26.32 -4.68 -12.84
C SER A 410 -27.32 -3.85 -12.01
N THR A 411 -27.64 -4.33 -10.82
CA THR A 411 -28.41 -3.57 -9.83
C THR A 411 -27.45 -3.10 -8.73
N LYS A 412 -27.43 -1.79 -8.45
CA LYS A 412 -26.58 -1.21 -7.40
C LYS A 412 -27.41 -0.96 -6.15
N ILE A 413 -26.88 -1.38 -5.00
CA ILE A 413 -27.37 -1.02 -3.67
C ILE A 413 -26.29 -0.19 -2.95
N ARG A 414 -26.64 0.35 -1.79
CA ARG A 414 -25.70 1.17 -0.98
C ARG A 414 -24.41 0.40 -0.70
N ILE A 415 -23.27 1.03 -0.90
CA ILE A 415 -21.94 0.45 -0.66
C ILE A 415 -21.85 -0.10 0.77
N GLN A 416 -22.33 0.64 1.78
CA GLN A 416 -22.36 0.17 3.16
C GLN A 416 -23.01 -1.21 3.29
N THR A 417 -24.19 -1.40 2.73
CA THR A 417 -24.93 -2.68 2.80
C THR A 417 -24.15 -3.83 2.15
N ARG A 418 -23.46 -3.55 1.04
CA ARG A 418 -22.62 -4.55 0.34
C ARG A 418 -21.42 -4.95 1.20
N VAL A 419 -20.72 -3.95 1.73
CA VAL A 419 -19.56 -4.15 2.58
C VAL A 419 -19.94 -4.89 3.87
N ASP A 420 -20.97 -4.45 4.57
CA ASP A 420 -21.40 -5.08 5.84
C ASP A 420 -21.79 -6.54 5.63
N PHE A 421 -22.44 -6.84 4.52
CA PHE A 421 -22.85 -8.22 4.23
C PHE A 421 -21.64 -9.12 3.91
N ILE A 422 -20.70 -8.66 3.09
CA ILE A 422 -19.49 -9.43 2.78
C ILE A 422 -18.63 -9.62 4.02
N ARG A 423 -18.49 -8.60 4.87
CA ARG A 423 -17.82 -8.71 6.18
C ARG A 423 -18.46 -9.79 7.06
N LEU A 424 -19.81 -9.82 7.11
CA LEU A 424 -20.53 -10.85 7.84
C LEU A 424 -20.20 -12.26 7.30
N LEU A 425 -20.21 -12.45 5.99
CA LEU A 425 -19.84 -13.73 5.38
C LEU A 425 -18.37 -14.11 5.64
N MET A 426 -17.45 -13.15 5.58
CA MET A 426 -16.02 -13.38 5.91
C MET A 426 -15.84 -13.82 7.36
N ALA A 427 -16.49 -13.15 8.31
CA ALA A 427 -16.44 -13.48 9.72
C ALA A 427 -16.91 -14.91 10.04
N TRP A 428 -17.78 -15.47 9.22
CA TRP A 428 -18.30 -16.83 9.35
C TRP A 428 -17.58 -17.85 8.44
N GLY A 429 -16.56 -17.43 7.67
CA GLY A 429 -15.87 -18.29 6.69
C GLY A 429 -16.75 -18.71 5.53
N GLU A 430 -17.83 -17.96 5.25
CA GLU A 430 -18.82 -18.22 4.22
C GLU A 430 -18.57 -17.47 2.91
N PHE A 431 -17.66 -16.50 2.88
CA PHE A 431 -17.14 -15.87 1.68
C PHE A 431 -15.79 -16.50 1.34
N GLN A 432 -15.74 -17.30 0.26
CA GLN A 432 -14.52 -18.00 -0.12
C GLN A 432 -14.07 -17.58 -1.53
N MET A 433 -12.77 -17.46 -1.72
CA MET A 433 -12.18 -17.01 -2.97
C MET A 433 -11.23 -18.05 -3.53
N SER A 434 -11.37 -18.36 -4.82
CA SER A 434 -10.36 -19.14 -5.53
C SER A 434 -9.03 -18.34 -5.59
N GLU A 435 -7.91 -19.02 -5.45
CA GLU A 435 -6.58 -18.46 -5.77
C GLU A 435 -6.49 -17.89 -7.20
N ALA A 436 -7.41 -18.30 -8.09
CA ALA A 436 -7.53 -17.75 -9.44
C ALA A 436 -8.06 -16.31 -9.48
N CYS A 437 -8.68 -15.82 -8.39
CA CYS A 437 -9.21 -14.46 -8.27
C CYS A 437 -8.16 -13.53 -7.63
N ALA A 438 -6.95 -13.51 -8.19
CA ALA A 438 -5.80 -12.84 -7.59
C ALA A 438 -5.99 -11.32 -7.43
N ASN A 439 -6.66 -10.66 -8.40
CA ASN A 439 -6.91 -9.22 -8.32
C ASN A 439 -8.03 -8.89 -7.33
N LEU A 440 -9.11 -9.68 -7.27
CA LEU A 440 -10.12 -9.52 -6.22
C LEU A 440 -9.52 -9.67 -4.82
N ILE A 441 -8.68 -10.68 -4.60
CA ILE A 441 -7.98 -10.89 -3.34
C ILE A 441 -7.10 -9.68 -3.01
N ARG A 442 -6.33 -9.17 -3.98
CA ARG A 442 -5.49 -7.98 -3.82
C ARG A 442 -6.32 -6.75 -3.46
N GLU A 443 -7.42 -6.49 -4.18
CA GLU A 443 -8.28 -5.33 -3.94
C GLU A 443 -8.97 -5.41 -2.56
N ILE A 444 -9.44 -6.58 -2.13
CA ILE A 444 -10.01 -6.77 -0.79
C ILE A 444 -8.96 -6.50 0.30
N ARG A 445 -7.73 -7.02 0.16
CA ARG A 445 -6.63 -6.76 1.09
C ARG A 445 -6.29 -5.27 1.18
N ASN A 446 -6.34 -4.57 0.05
CA ASN A 446 -5.93 -3.18 -0.05
C ASN A 446 -7.08 -2.18 0.14
N SER A 447 -8.32 -2.64 0.18
CA SER A 447 -9.49 -1.77 0.34
C SER A 447 -9.47 -1.02 1.68
N ARG A 448 -9.65 0.29 1.63
CA ARG A 448 -9.60 1.21 2.78
C ARG A 448 -10.93 1.94 2.94
N LYS A 449 -11.20 2.37 4.18
CA LYS A 449 -12.27 3.33 4.47
C LYS A 449 -11.84 4.72 4.01
N GLY A 450 -12.76 5.49 3.45
CA GLY A 450 -12.48 6.84 3.03
C GLY A 450 -12.19 7.79 4.21
N GLU A 451 -11.33 8.79 3.98
CA GLU A 451 -10.91 9.77 5.00
C GLU A 451 -12.08 10.57 5.61
N LYS A 452 -13.22 10.67 4.91
CA LYS A 452 -14.42 11.40 5.34
C LYS A 452 -15.50 10.49 5.94
N GLY A 453 -15.13 9.27 6.35
CA GLY A 453 -16.09 8.29 6.87
C GLY A 453 -16.84 7.54 5.78
N GLU A 454 -16.40 7.63 4.53
CA GLU A 454 -16.89 6.76 3.46
C GLU A 454 -16.52 5.30 3.78
N VAL A 455 -17.45 4.39 3.50
CA VAL A 455 -17.31 2.97 3.84
C VAL A 455 -16.15 2.32 3.14
N ARG A 456 -15.89 2.75 1.90
CA ARG A 456 -14.82 2.28 1.02
C ARG A 456 -14.38 3.44 0.14
N GLU A 457 -13.07 3.62 -0.01
CA GLU A 457 -12.55 4.52 -1.02
C GLU A 457 -12.91 4.01 -2.42
N ASP A 458 -13.26 4.92 -3.30
CA ASP A 458 -13.53 4.69 -4.72
C ASP A 458 -12.18 4.65 -5.47
N PHE A 459 -11.35 3.65 -5.12
CA PHE A 459 -9.99 3.55 -5.58
C PHE A 459 -9.58 2.07 -5.69
N ASP A 460 -9.14 1.63 -6.87
CA ASP A 460 -8.73 0.25 -7.16
C ASP A 460 -9.75 -0.81 -6.69
N ASP A 461 -11.04 -0.62 -7.04
CA ASP A 461 -12.13 -1.48 -6.58
C ASP A 461 -12.92 -2.17 -7.73
N HIS A 462 -12.31 -2.25 -8.90
CA HIS A 462 -12.96 -2.79 -10.10
C HIS A 462 -13.30 -4.28 -9.98
N ALA A 463 -12.39 -5.10 -9.44
CA ALA A 463 -12.66 -6.52 -9.20
C ALA A 463 -13.72 -6.71 -8.10
N ILE A 464 -13.72 -5.86 -7.07
CA ILE A 464 -14.75 -5.84 -6.04
C ILE A 464 -16.10 -5.46 -6.65
N ASN A 465 -16.18 -4.41 -7.48
CA ASN A 465 -17.42 -3.98 -8.12
C ASN A 465 -17.99 -5.06 -9.05
N SER A 466 -17.17 -5.66 -9.92
CA SER A 466 -17.62 -6.76 -10.78
C SER A 466 -18.08 -7.98 -9.96
N ASN A 467 -17.41 -8.28 -8.85
CA ASN A 467 -17.86 -9.33 -7.92
C ASN A 467 -19.23 -9.00 -7.31
N GLU A 468 -19.43 -7.74 -6.88
CA GLU A 468 -20.71 -7.26 -6.34
C GLU A 468 -21.84 -7.32 -7.38
N TYR A 469 -21.57 -7.00 -8.65
CA TYR A 469 -22.54 -7.13 -9.73
C TYR A 469 -22.94 -8.59 -9.98
N ALA A 470 -22.00 -9.52 -9.78
CA ALA A 470 -22.26 -10.94 -9.92
C ALA A 470 -23.14 -11.51 -8.80
N TRP A 471 -22.76 -11.28 -7.53
CA TRP A 471 -23.46 -11.95 -6.44
C TRP A 471 -24.79 -11.31 -6.05
N TYR A 472 -24.97 -10.01 -6.22
CA TYR A 472 -26.18 -9.33 -5.77
C TYR A 472 -27.49 -9.88 -6.40
N PRO A 473 -27.57 -10.17 -7.70
CA PRO A 473 -28.78 -10.74 -8.31
C PRO A 473 -29.20 -12.11 -7.77
N ILE A 474 -28.23 -12.89 -7.25
CA ILE A 474 -28.49 -14.26 -6.76
C ILE A 474 -28.52 -14.36 -5.23
N ILE A 475 -28.21 -13.27 -4.51
CA ILE A 475 -28.02 -13.22 -3.05
C ILE A 475 -29.22 -13.71 -2.23
N ASN A 476 -30.44 -13.53 -2.74
CA ASN A 476 -31.67 -14.00 -2.07
C ASN A 476 -31.71 -15.51 -1.86
N ARG A 477 -30.84 -16.28 -2.51
CA ARG A 477 -30.70 -17.73 -2.31
C ARG A 477 -29.86 -18.08 -1.11
N LEU A 478 -28.94 -17.18 -0.68
CA LEU A 478 -28.15 -17.36 0.53
C LEU A 478 -29.06 -17.32 1.78
N ARG A 479 -28.91 -18.31 2.66
CA ARG A 479 -29.67 -18.37 3.92
C ARG A 479 -29.43 -17.14 4.78
N ARG A 480 -28.17 -16.75 4.95
CA ARG A 480 -27.75 -15.64 5.79
C ARG A 480 -28.23 -14.26 5.31
N TRP A 481 -28.52 -14.09 4.02
CA TRP A 481 -29.09 -12.85 3.50
C TRP A 481 -30.49 -12.55 4.05
N LYS A 482 -31.27 -13.60 4.29
CA LYS A 482 -32.61 -13.44 4.85
C LYS A 482 -32.56 -12.96 6.29
N ASP A 483 -31.59 -13.48 7.06
CA ASP A 483 -31.38 -13.07 8.45
C ASP A 483 -30.83 -11.64 8.51
N PHE A 484 -29.87 -11.27 7.64
CA PHE A 484 -29.30 -9.94 7.55
C PHE A 484 -30.31 -8.82 7.23
N LYS A 485 -31.35 -9.11 6.45
CA LYS A 485 -32.40 -8.13 6.14
C LYS A 485 -33.40 -7.87 7.26
N GLN A 486 -33.42 -8.69 8.30
CA GLN A 486 -34.34 -8.54 9.43
C GLN A 486 -33.80 -7.65 10.52
N HIS A 487 -32.53 -7.26 10.44
CA HIS A 487 -31.80 -6.32 11.31
C HIS A 487 -31.42 -5.04 10.55
#